data_1621a807bf55725b754f20bdaa1033cd
#
_entry.id   1621a807bf55725b754f20bdaa1033cd
#
_cell.length_a   1.000
_cell.length_b   1.000
_cell.length_c   1.000
_cell.angle_alpha   90.00
_cell.angle_beta   90.00
_cell.angle_gamma   90.00
#
_symmetry.space_group_name_H-M   'P 1'
#
loop_
_entity.id
_entity.type
_entity.pdbx_description
1 polymer ?
#
loop_
_entity_poly.entity_id
_entity_poly.type
_entity_poly.pdbx_seq_one_letter_code
_entity_poly.pdbx_strand_id
1 'polypeptide(L)'
;MKKQLLIFSVLLSTTTFSSLSFGEWIKSAESEDGSFYINFSDIREADGYVYWWQLNDLIEPNKGTLSATTYHQTDCRWFRTKYLFGKRYEANMAEGTAEREYDYENPKWIYPAGHLQGKLVQDVCDYVASN
;
A
#
# COMPACT_ATOMS: atom_id res chain seq x y z
N MET A 1 -28.56 -36.08 -47.43
CA MET A 1 -27.53 -36.20 -46.39
C MET A 1 -27.36 -34.87 -45.72
N LYS A 2 -27.81 -34.79 -44.50
CA LYS A 2 -27.65 -33.54 -43.74
C LYS A 2 -26.34 -33.59 -42.97
N LYS A 3 -25.39 -32.78 -43.38
CA LYS A 3 -24.21 -32.55 -42.55
C LYS A 3 -24.62 -31.66 -41.40
N GLN A 4 -24.67 -32.24 -40.23
CA GLN A 4 -24.80 -31.44 -39.03
C GLN A 4 -23.45 -30.78 -38.75
N LEU A 5 -23.41 -29.49 -38.94
CA LEU A 5 -22.31 -28.69 -38.43
C LEU A 5 -22.48 -28.59 -36.92
N LEU A 6 -21.73 -29.40 -36.21
CA LEU A 6 -21.54 -29.20 -34.78
C LEU A 6 -20.69 -27.96 -34.61
N ILE A 7 -21.35 -26.86 -34.41
CA ILE A 7 -20.67 -25.66 -33.94
C ILE A 7 -20.36 -25.92 -32.47
N PHE A 8 -19.14 -26.36 -32.21
CA PHE A 8 -18.58 -26.29 -30.88
C PHE A 8 -18.34 -24.82 -30.58
N SER A 9 -19.33 -24.18 -30.00
CA SER A 9 -19.06 -22.91 -29.31
C SER A 9 -18.22 -23.26 -28.08
N VAL A 10 -16.91 -23.17 -28.22
CA VAL A 10 -16.03 -23.14 -27.09
C VAL A 10 -16.39 -21.86 -26.36
N LEU A 11 -17.23 -21.99 -25.34
CA LEU A 11 -17.39 -20.95 -24.36
C LEU A 11 -16.06 -20.85 -23.67
N LEU A 12 -15.22 -19.93 -24.14
CA LEU A 12 -14.04 -19.49 -23.43
C LEU A 12 -14.58 -18.73 -22.23
N SER A 13 -14.84 -19.45 -21.15
CA SER A 13 -15.05 -18.81 -19.87
C SER A 13 -13.74 -18.18 -19.47
N THR A 14 -13.57 -16.93 -19.87
CA THR A 14 -12.55 -16.07 -19.27
C THR A 14 -12.96 -15.89 -17.81
N THR A 15 -12.47 -16.77 -16.97
CA THR A 15 -12.45 -16.51 -15.55
C THR A 15 -11.51 -15.33 -15.36
N THR A 16 -12.08 -14.14 -15.38
CA THR A 16 -11.41 -12.99 -14.84
C THR A 16 -11.26 -13.27 -13.36
N PHE A 17 -10.09 -13.73 -12.97
CA PHE A 17 -9.71 -13.65 -11.58
C PHE A 17 -9.61 -12.16 -11.26
N SER A 18 -10.70 -11.56 -10.81
CA SER A 18 -10.56 -10.41 -9.97
C SER A 18 -9.89 -10.92 -8.70
N SER A 19 -8.57 -11.02 -8.74
CA SER A 19 -7.82 -11.05 -7.52
C SER A 19 -8.31 -9.82 -6.76
N LEU A 20 -8.95 -10.03 -5.62
CA LEU A 20 -9.03 -9.01 -4.61
C LEU A 20 -7.58 -8.66 -4.31
N SER A 21 -6.99 -7.84 -5.16
CA SER A 21 -5.66 -7.34 -4.93
C SER A 21 -5.79 -6.42 -3.74
N PHE A 22 -5.35 -6.93 -2.62
CA PHE A 22 -4.95 -6.10 -1.49
C PHE A 22 -3.79 -5.24 -1.97
N GLY A 23 -4.05 -4.15 -2.70
CA GLY A 23 -3.07 -3.27 -3.25
C GLY A 23 -1.77 -3.97 -3.68
N GLU A 24 -1.17 -3.57 -4.74
CA GLU A 24 0.15 -4.08 -5.08
C GLU A 24 1.17 -3.50 -4.10
N TRP A 25 1.40 -4.22 -3.02
CA TRP A 25 2.38 -3.84 -2.02
C TRP A 25 3.78 -4.18 -2.51
N ILE A 26 4.60 -3.16 -2.71
CA ILE A 26 5.99 -3.29 -3.14
C ILE A 26 6.90 -3.00 -1.94
N LYS A 27 7.78 -3.94 -1.61
CA LYS A 27 8.73 -3.76 -0.51
C LYS A 27 9.70 -2.63 -0.82
N SER A 28 9.83 -1.70 0.11
CA SER A 28 10.76 -0.58 0.02
C SER A 28 11.90 -0.68 1.03
N ALA A 29 11.65 -1.21 2.21
CA ALA A 29 12.63 -1.29 3.28
C ALA A 29 12.39 -2.47 4.21
N GLU A 30 13.42 -2.85 4.96
CA GLU A 30 13.37 -3.89 5.99
C GLU A 30 14.09 -3.41 7.24
N SER A 31 13.61 -3.92 8.39
CA SER A 31 14.30 -3.83 9.67
C SER A 31 14.25 -5.20 10.35
N GLU A 32 14.87 -5.32 11.53
CA GLU A 32 14.80 -6.53 12.34
C GLU A 32 13.36 -6.88 12.75
N ASP A 33 12.49 -5.88 12.85
CA ASP A 33 11.11 -6.04 13.31
C ASP A 33 10.13 -6.40 12.21
N GLY A 34 10.45 -6.13 10.95
CA GLY A 34 9.56 -6.41 9.84
C GLY A 34 9.96 -5.77 8.53
N SER A 35 9.00 -5.76 7.62
CA SER A 35 9.16 -5.23 6.27
C SER A 35 8.17 -4.09 6.02
N PHE A 36 8.57 -3.16 5.15
CA PHE A 36 7.83 -1.94 4.87
C PHE A 36 7.57 -1.82 3.37
N TYR A 37 6.31 -1.57 3.03
CA TYR A 37 5.82 -1.61 1.65
C TYR A 37 5.12 -0.32 1.28
N ILE A 38 5.11 -0.04 0.00
CA ILE A 38 4.39 1.09 -0.60
C ILE A 38 3.41 0.56 -1.63
N ASN A 39 2.20 1.12 -1.67
CA ASN A 39 1.25 0.86 -2.75
C ASN A 39 1.41 1.94 -3.81
N PHE A 40 2.25 1.67 -4.82
CA PHE A 40 2.51 2.63 -5.91
C PHE A 40 1.31 2.82 -6.83
N SER A 41 0.38 1.87 -6.88
CA SER A 41 -0.81 1.98 -7.73
C SER A 41 -1.85 2.96 -7.19
N ASP A 42 -1.77 3.34 -5.93
CA ASP A 42 -2.68 4.27 -5.27
C ASP A 42 -1.96 5.53 -4.76
N ILE A 43 -0.99 6.02 -5.54
CA ILE A 43 -0.34 7.30 -5.27
C ILE A 43 -1.12 8.40 -5.98
N ARG A 44 -1.44 9.46 -5.25
CA ARG A 44 -2.13 10.63 -5.78
C ARG A 44 -1.38 11.91 -5.47
N GLU A 45 -1.31 12.79 -6.47
CA GLU A 45 -0.77 14.14 -6.31
C GLU A 45 -1.92 15.14 -6.25
N ALA A 46 -1.90 16.02 -5.27
CA ALA A 46 -2.88 17.08 -5.12
C ALA A 46 -2.26 18.27 -4.39
N ASP A 47 -2.44 19.46 -4.91
CA ASP A 47 -2.02 20.72 -4.30
C ASP A 47 -0.52 20.78 -3.92
N GLY A 48 0.31 20.11 -4.70
CA GLY A 48 1.76 20.05 -4.46
C GLY A 48 2.19 19.02 -3.44
N TYR A 49 1.28 18.19 -2.97
CA TYR A 49 1.55 17.10 -2.04
C TYR A 49 1.32 15.76 -2.69
N VAL A 50 1.96 14.73 -2.14
CA VAL A 50 1.81 13.34 -2.57
C VAL A 50 1.12 12.54 -1.46
N TYR A 51 0.02 11.88 -1.80
CA TYR A 51 -0.76 11.05 -0.87
C TYR A 51 -0.56 9.58 -1.21
N TRP A 52 -0.22 8.76 -0.22
CA TRP A 52 0.13 7.37 -0.45
C TRP A 52 -0.05 6.50 0.79
N TRP A 53 -0.16 5.20 0.56
CA TRP A 53 -0.30 4.19 1.60
C TRP A 53 1.01 3.46 1.86
N GLN A 54 1.34 3.32 3.12
CA GLN A 54 2.43 2.50 3.63
C GLN A 54 1.85 1.30 4.36
N LEU A 55 2.49 0.13 4.22
CA LEU A 55 2.21 -1.07 4.99
C LEU A 55 3.44 -1.43 5.82
N ASN A 56 3.25 -1.61 7.10
CA ASN A 56 4.23 -2.19 7.99
C ASN A 56 3.80 -3.63 8.30
N ASP A 57 4.63 -4.58 7.94
CA ASP A 57 4.37 -6.00 8.16
C ASP A 57 5.36 -6.55 9.16
N LEU A 58 4.88 -6.93 10.34
CA LEU A 58 5.70 -7.32 11.46
C LEU A 58 6.00 -8.82 11.46
N ILE A 59 7.20 -9.20 11.89
CA ILE A 59 7.57 -10.60 12.10
C ILE A 59 6.87 -11.13 13.33
N GLU A 60 6.86 -10.35 14.41
CA GLU A 60 6.25 -10.69 15.68
C GLU A 60 5.11 -9.73 16.01
N PRO A 61 3.99 -10.20 16.57
CA PRO A 61 2.89 -9.31 16.89
C PRO A 61 3.28 -8.30 17.97
N ASN A 62 2.86 -7.05 17.78
CA ASN A 62 2.96 -6.01 18.78
C ASN A 62 1.55 -5.75 19.35
N LYS A 63 1.30 -6.20 20.58
CA LYS A 63 -0.02 -6.08 21.24
C LYS A 63 -1.16 -6.64 20.38
N GLY A 64 -0.93 -7.78 19.71
CA GLY A 64 -1.89 -8.43 18.84
C GLY A 64 -1.93 -7.90 17.40
N THR A 65 -1.17 -6.87 17.06
CA THR A 65 -1.08 -6.31 15.71
C THR A 65 0.08 -6.97 14.96
N LEU A 66 -0.20 -7.57 13.80
CA LEU A 66 0.82 -8.13 12.90
C LEU A 66 1.10 -7.23 11.70
N SER A 67 0.17 -6.38 11.31
CA SER A 67 0.43 -5.39 10.27
C SER A 67 -0.38 -4.12 10.48
N ALA A 68 0.08 -3.04 9.89
CA ALA A 68 -0.58 -1.74 9.95
C ALA A 68 -0.41 -1.00 8.63
N THR A 69 -1.45 -0.29 8.23
CA THR A 69 -1.37 0.61 7.09
C THR A 69 -1.49 2.05 7.56
N THR A 70 -0.75 2.94 6.92
CA THR A 70 -0.75 4.37 7.24
C THR A 70 -0.91 5.18 5.96
N TYR A 71 -1.82 6.13 5.97
CA TYR A 71 -2.00 7.06 4.86
C TYR A 71 -1.19 8.31 5.12
N HIS A 72 -0.36 8.68 4.16
CA HIS A 72 0.58 9.79 4.23
C HIS A 72 0.19 10.97 3.36
N GLN A 73 0.52 12.15 3.84
CA GLN A 73 0.67 13.36 3.03
C GLN A 73 2.15 13.75 3.03
N THR A 74 2.78 13.72 1.86
CA THR A 74 4.21 13.96 1.72
C THR A 74 4.47 15.23 0.92
N ASP A 75 5.40 16.04 1.39
CA ASP A 75 5.94 17.20 0.70
C ASP A 75 7.37 16.86 0.23
N CYS A 76 7.51 16.52 -1.06
CA CYS A 76 8.80 16.10 -1.61
C CYS A 76 9.81 17.25 -1.71
N ARG A 77 9.35 18.51 -1.79
CA ARG A 77 10.24 19.67 -1.85
C ARG A 77 11.04 19.88 -0.57
N TRP A 78 10.37 19.66 0.57
CA TRP A 78 10.96 19.81 1.89
C TRP A 78 11.34 18.48 2.54
N PHE A 79 11.10 17.38 1.85
CA PHE A 79 11.35 16.01 2.31
C PHE A 79 10.77 15.78 3.70
N ARG A 80 9.45 15.91 3.80
CA ARG A 80 8.70 15.76 5.04
C ARG A 80 7.36 15.08 4.78
N THR A 81 6.80 14.45 5.79
CA THR A 81 5.56 13.71 5.68
C THR A 81 4.69 13.86 6.93
N LYS A 82 3.38 13.73 6.75
CA LYS A 82 2.40 13.65 7.84
C LYS A 82 1.70 12.31 7.77
N TYR A 83 1.42 11.75 8.93
CA TYR A 83 0.52 10.61 9.05
C TYR A 83 -0.91 11.14 9.25
N LEU A 84 -1.82 10.77 8.35
CA LEU A 84 -3.19 11.28 8.39
C LEU A 84 -4.12 10.31 9.09
N PHE A 85 -4.11 9.04 8.73
CA PHE A 85 -4.87 8.00 9.40
C PHE A 85 -4.25 6.63 9.16
N GLY A 86 -4.71 5.65 9.94
CA GLY A 86 -4.16 4.32 9.88
C GLY A 86 -5.14 3.23 10.25
N LYS A 87 -4.76 2.00 9.95
CA LYS A 87 -5.50 0.79 10.27
C LYS A 87 -4.56 -0.25 10.83
N ARG A 88 -5.03 -1.02 11.80
CA ARG A 88 -4.28 -2.13 12.40
C ARG A 88 -4.97 -3.46 12.10
N TYR A 89 -4.17 -4.49 11.86
CA TYR A 89 -4.64 -5.82 11.50
C TYR A 89 -4.00 -6.87 12.39
N GLU A 90 -4.77 -7.91 12.73
CA GLU A 90 -4.24 -9.07 13.47
C GLU A 90 -3.45 -10.01 12.56
N ALA A 91 -3.66 -9.92 11.24
CA ALA A 91 -2.97 -10.73 10.24
C ALA A 91 -1.83 -9.95 9.58
N ASN A 92 -0.89 -10.68 8.97
CA ASN A 92 0.15 -10.10 8.14
C ASN A 92 -0.41 -9.50 6.85
N MET A 93 0.33 -8.57 6.26
CA MET A 93 0.05 -7.98 4.95
C MET A 93 -1.32 -7.30 4.82
N ALA A 94 -1.84 -6.75 5.93
CA ALA A 94 -3.16 -6.10 5.98
C ALA A 94 -4.30 -7.00 5.50
N GLU A 95 -4.17 -8.30 5.68
CA GLU A 95 -5.20 -9.26 5.31
C GLU A 95 -6.36 -9.26 6.30
N GLY A 96 -7.55 -9.52 5.78
CA GLY A 96 -8.76 -9.58 6.59
C GLY A 96 -9.36 -8.20 6.86
N THR A 97 -10.13 -8.12 7.94
CA THR A 97 -10.76 -6.88 8.39
C THR A 97 -9.86 -6.15 9.36
N ALA A 98 -9.76 -4.83 9.20
CA ALA A 98 -9.03 -4.01 10.15
C ALA A 98 -9.64 -4.13 11.55
N GLU A 99 -8.80 -4.46 12.53
CA GLU A 99 -9.20 -4.53 13.93
C GLU A 99 -9.48 -3.14 14.49
N ARG A 100 -8.71 -2.15 14.04
CA ARG A 100 -8.81 -0.77 14.49
C ARG A 100 -8.50 0.20 13.36
N GLU A 101 -9.31 1.25 13.26
CA GLU A 101 -9.07 2.40 12.40
C GLU A 101 -8.96 3.64 13.28
N TYR A 102 -8.06 4.54 12.92
CA TYR A 102 -7.83 5.75 13.71
C TYR A 102 -7.34 6.90 12.86
N ASP A 103 -7.73 8.11 13.24
CA ASP A 103 -7.23 9.35 12.67
C ASP A 103 -6.12 9.91 13.57
N TYR A 104 -5.08 10.44 12.95
CA TYR A 104 -4.07 11.21 13.69
C TYR A 104 -4.60 12.62 13.93
N GLU A 105 -4.82 12.97 15.19
CA GLU A 105 -5.25 14.31 15.56
C GLU A 105 -4.09 15.30 15.40
N ASN A 106 -4.35 16.44 14.74
CA ASN A 106 -3.37 17.49 14.52
C ASN A 106 -2.03 16.95 13.97
N PRO A 107 -2.04 16.29 12.80
CA PRO A 107 -0.82 15.68 12.27
C PRO A 107 0.25 16.74 12.06
N LYS A 108 1.47 16.41 12.49
CA LYS A 108 2.64 17.28 12.39
C LYS A 108 3.57 16.80 11.29
N TRP A 109 4.30 17.72 10.69
CA TRP A 109 5.35 17.36 9.76
C TRP A 109 6.46 16.60 10.46
N ILE A 110 6.83 15.45 9.89
CA ILE A 110 7.94 14.60 10.30
C ILE A 110 9.00 14.70 9.23
N TYR A 111 10.25 14.86 9.65
CA TYR A 111 11.42 14.96 8.78
C TYR A 111 12.18 13.63 8.82
N PRO A 112 11.93 12.71 7.86
CA PRO A 112 12.41 11.33 7.96
C PRO A 112 13.83 11.10 7.44
N ALA A 113 14.53 12.15 6.99
CA ALA A 113 15.87 12.00 6.45
C ALA A 113 16.81 11.31 7.46
N GLY A 114 17.57 10.31 6.99
CA GLY A 114 18.46 9.54 7.83
C GLY A 114 17.81 8.40 8.61
N HIS A 115 16.51 8.24 8.52
CA HIS A 115 15.76 7.15 9.15
C HIS A 115 15.22 6.18 8.10
N LEU A 116 14.78 4.99 8.53
CA LEU A 116 14.14 4.00 7.65
C LEU A 116 12.95 4.60 6.89
N GLN A 117 12.13 5.41 7.57
CA GLN A 117 11.01 6.12 6.96
C GLN A 117 11.45 7.01 5.78
N GLY A 118 12.66 7.54 5.83
CA GLY A 118 13.24 8.34 4.75
C GLY A 118 13.42 7.57 3.45
N LYS A 119 13.73 6.27 3.52
CA LYS A 119 13.83 5.41 2.34
C LYS A 119 12.47 5.30 1.63
N LEU A 120 11.38 5.13 2.38
CA LEU A 120 10.05 5.05 1.81
C LEU A 120 9.62 6.38 1.18
N VAL A 121 9.84 7.49 1.87
CA VAL A 121 9.54 8.83 1.34
C VAL A 121 10.35 9.10 0.06
N GLN A 122 11.63 8.71 0.04
CA GLN A 122 12.47 8.86 -1.15
C GLN A 122 11.93 8.05 -2.33
N ASP A 123 11.54 6.80 -2.10
CA ASP A 123 10.99 5.94 -3.16
C ASP A 123 9.69 6.52 -3.74
N VAL A 124 8.82 7.06 -2.90
CA VAL A 124 7.58 7.72 -3.33
C VAL A 124 7.89 8.97 -4.14
N CYS A 125 8.79 9.82 -3.66
CA CYS A 125 9.16 11.05 -4.36
C CYS A 125 9.86 10.78 -5.69
N ASP A 126 10.72 9.77 -5.75
CA ASP A 126 11.37 9.33 -6.99
C ASP A 126 10.35 8.81 -8.01
N TYR A 127 9.37 8.03 -7.54
CA TYR A 127 8.30 7.54 -8.40
C TYR A 127 7.51 8.67 -9.03
N VAL A 128 7.11 9.66 -8.25
CA VAL A 128 6.35 10.82 -8.73
C VAL A 128 7.18 11.64 -9.72
N ALA A 129 8.46 11.83 -9.46
CA ALA A 129 9.36 12.58 -10.35
C ALA A 129 9.59 11.87 -11.69
N SER A 130 9.44 10.54 -11.74
CA SER A 130 9.68 9.71 -12.93
C SER A 130 8.43 9.52 -13.81
N ASN A 131 7.27 9.94 -13.32
CA ASN A 131 5.97 9.77 -14.02
C ASN A 131 5.30 11.11 -14.39
#